data_23a31c1a0ea2c0f5ef6b2f5183863352
#
_entry.id   23a31c1a0ea2c0f5ef6b2f5183863352
#
_cell.length_a   1.000
_cell.length_b   1.000
_cell.length_c   1.000
_cell.angle_alpha   90.00
_cell.angle_beta   90.00
_cell.angle_gamma   90.00
#
_symmetry.space_group_name_H-M   'P 1'
#
loop_
_entity.id
_entity.type
_entity.pdbx_description
1 polymer ?
#
loop_
_entity_poly.entity_id
_entity_poly.type
_entity_poly.pdbx_seq_one_letter_code
_entity_poly.pdbx_strand_id
1 'polypeptide(L)'
;MKLVEARRLENLNGLITSTSPTDLLVKDFNRFSAHYTNIKENQDEAIAQYMAEVNLTIEDLTFPIYSADENSEETDEMDNGDLPEEIDEDYLMATEQAITRIINFYQHERIQSWFVTGHHDELTGQKLNSIERVAVLMPSNWQFAPITLMMSIIPAIIAGVDELIVNLPPLSNSESYDQKTYALIIWLCRRLGITQIFRMPEITAVFAFAIGTESVPKVDKLVGSGSDATLAAAALISSSTGVKVLPDKNDTIFLCDESANEEFVVADLFAAAEDPKLQNVTVLTTSTVKATEISAEIENYLKKLDDASPIKELIENRGAIVLTSTMEEAIDIIEDYPPKYLSLFVKHPMEYLAQIHHAGVLYMGDYSPAGMENYFASSSNLIPTGKCCRYSSPLDVYDFLKKTSIVYYTKRQVEHVSNMINMLADKDNLPFHRESFKVRLK
;
A
#
# COMPACT_ATOMS: atom_id res chain seq x y z
N MET A 1 23.43 14.39 11.81
CA MET A 1 23.44 13.10 11.12
C MET A 1 24.76 12.38 11.36
N LYS A 2 24.79 11.06 11.54
CA LYS A 2 26.01 10.31 11.85
C LYS A 2 26.75 9.91 10.57
N LEU A 3 28.05 10.21 10.46
CA LEU A 3 28.91 9.67 9.41
C LEU A 3 29.43 8.30 9.86
N VAL A 4 29.18 7.25 9.07
CA VAL A 4 29.53 5.86 9.36
C VAL A 4 30.24 5.25 8.16
N GLU A 5 31.32 4.48 8.39
CA GLU A 5 31.93 3.65 7.36
C GLU A 5 31.15 2.34 7.22
N ALA A 6 30.91 1.86 5.99
CA ALA A 6 30.15 0.65 5.69
C ALA A 6 30.66 -0.61 6.40
N ARG A 7 31.98 -0.70 6.65
CA ARG A 7 32.61 -1.81 7.39
C ARG A 7 32.14 -1.98 8.84
N ARG A 8 31.30 -1.06 9.35
CA ARG A 8 30.69 -1.11 10.69
C ARG A 8 29.17 -1.38 10.62
N LEU A 9 28.74 -2.18 9.67
CA LEU A 9 27.33 -2.54 9.39
C LEU A 9 26.57 -3.12 10.61
N GLU A 10 27.27 -3.70 11.61
CA GLU A 10 26.63 -4.10 12.88
C GLU A 10 25.91 -2.93 13.58
N ASN A 11 26.32 -1.69 13.31
CA ASN A 11 25.66 -0.50 13.84
C ASN A 11 24.42 -0.06 13.04
N LEU A 12 24.26 -0.48 11.77
CA LEU A 12 23.06 -0.20 10.98
C LEU A 12 21.86 -1.05 11.44
N ASN A 13 22.10 -2.27 11.94
CA ASN A 13 21.04 -3.08 12.52
C ASN A 13 20.33 -2.37 13.69
N GLY A 14 21.04 -1.53 14.46
CA GLY A 14 20.46 -0.73 15.53
C GLY A 14 19.65 0.48 15.05
N LEU A 15 19.88 0.96 13.82
CA LEU A 15 19.18 2.08 13.22
C LEU A 15 17.90 1.63 12.47
N ILE A 16 17.85 0.36 12.03
CA ILE A 16 16.80 -0.17 11.12
C ILE A 16 15.82 -1.13 11.85
N THR A 17 15.99 -1.40 13.15
CA THR A 17 15.12 -2.33 13.89
C THR A 17 13.77 -1.69 14.23
N SER A 18 12.74 -2.02 13.46
CA SER A 18 11.35 -1.89 13.87
C SER A 18 10.85 -3.20 14.48
N THR A 19 9.94 -3.12 15.46
CA THR A 19 9.20 -4.30 15.94
C THR A 19 8.49 -4.94 14.74
N SER A 20 8.66 -6.25 14.56
CA SER A 20 7.94 -6.96 13.48
C SER A 20 6.45 -7.06 13.85
N PRO A 21 5.52 -6.85 12.91
CA PRO A 21 4.10 -7.14 13.13
C PRO A 21 3.87 -8.57 13.64
N THR A 22 4.67 -9.52 13.19
CA THR A 22 4.63 -10.92 13.65
C THR A 22 5.01 -11.05 15.12
N ASP A 23 6.05 -10.35 15.57
CA ASP A 23 6.45 -10.37 16.98
C ASP A 23 5.38 -9.76 17.88
N LEU A 24 4.73 -8.70 17.41
CA LEU A 24 3.60 -8.09 18.09
C LEU A 24 2.40 -9.06 18.15
N LEU A 25 2.08 -9.73 17.05
CA LEU A 25 1.01 -10.73 17.03
C LEU A 25 1.27 -11.87 18.02
N VAL A 26 2.49 -12.39 18.05
CA VAL A 26 2.87 -13.47 18.98
C VAL A 26 2.79 -13.00 20.43
N LYS A 27 3.27 -11.80 20.72
CA LYS A 27 3.26 -11.21 22.06
C LYS A 27 1.85 -10.97 22.58
N ASP A 28 0.98 -10.40 21.75
CA ASP A 28 -0.35 -9.93 22.11
C ASP A 28 -1.48 -10.80 21.52
N PHE A 29 -1.18 -12.05 21.12
CA PHE A 29 -2.13 -12.96 20.46
C PHE A 29 -3.47 -13.07 21.20
N ASN A 30 -3.43 -13.21 22.52
CA ASN A 30 -4.66 -13.33 23.31
C ASN A 30 -5.54 -12.07 23.20
N ARG A 31 -4.95 -10.89 23.13
CA ARG A 31 -5.67 -9.63 22.96
C ARG A 31 -6.35 -9.56 21.58
N PHE A 32 -5.64 -9.87 20.50
CA PHE A 32 -6.21 -9.88 19.16
C PHE A 32 -7.29 -10.95 19.00
N SER A 33 -7.03 -12.15 19.53
CA SER A 33 -7.99 -13.26 19.51
C SER A 33 -9.27 -12.93 20.31
N ALA A 34 -9.12 -12.31 21.49
CA ALA A 34 -10.28 -11.87 22.28
C ALA A 34 -11.10 -10.79 21.56
N HIS A 35 -10.43 -9.80 20.91
CA HIS A 35 -11.11 -8.76 20.15
C HIS A 35 -11.89 -9.37 18.95
N TYR A 36 -11.26 -10.27 18.18
CA TYR A 36 -11.91 -10.99 17.09
C TYR A 36 -13.13 -11.79 17.59
N THR A 37 -12.96 -12.54 18.69
CA THR A 37 -14.03 -13.36 19.27
C THR A 37 -15.19 -12.50 19.77
N ASN A 38 -14.89 -11.39 20.42
CA ASN A 38 -15.91 -10.46 20.92
C ASN A 38 -16.77 -9.93 19.77
N ILE A 39 -16.18 -9.47 18.66
CA ILE A 39 -16.96 -9.01 17.49
C ILE A 39 -17.76 -10.17 16.88
N LYS A 40 -17.17 -11.36 16.79
CA LYS A 40 -17.84 -12.53 16.20
C LYS A 40 -19.07 -12.97 17.00
N GLU A 41 -19.02 -12.90 18.33
CA GLU A 41 -20.10 -13.37 19.23
C GLU A 41 -21.13 -12.26 19.52
N ASN A 42 -20.69 -11.02 19.70
CA ASN A 42 -21.52 -9.91 20.14
C ASN A 42 -21.82 -8.87 19.04
N GLN A 43 -21.33 -9.10 17.80
CA GLN A 43 -21.69 -8.33 16.61
C GLN A 43 -21.55 -6.80 16.83
N ASP A 44 -22.60 -6.02 16.50
CA ASP A 44 -22.62 -4.56 16.59
C ASP A 44 -22.50 -4.03 18.03
N GLU A 45 -22.88 -4.82 19.04
CA GLU A 45 -22.67 -4.43 20.45
C GLU A 45 -21.16 -4.35 20.78
N ALA A 46 -20.37 -5.27 20.25
CA ALA A 46 -18.91 -5.25 20.43
C ALA A 46 -18.30 -4.05 19.67
N ILE A 47 -18.78 -3.76 18.45
CA ILE A 47 -18.33 -2.59 17.68
C ILE A 47 -18.62 -1.31 18.47
N ALA A 48 -19.84 -1.14 19.00
CA ALA A 48 -20.22 0.01 19.81
C ALA A 48 -19.32 0.17 21.05
N GLN A 49 -18.94 -0.94 21.70
CA GLN A 49 -18.00 -0.90 22.83
C GLN A 49 -16.64 -0.34 22.43
N TYR A 50 -16.04 -0.83 21.31
CA TYR A 50 -14.74 -0.34 20.86
C TYR A 50 -14.79 1.10 20.29
N MET A 51 -15.92 1.51 19.72
CA MET A 51 -16.13 2.89 19.30
C MET A 51 -16.20 3.83 20.50
N ALA A 52 -16.84 3.40 21.61
CA ALA A 52 -16.90 4.19 22.85
C ALA A 52 -15.51 4.44 23.47
N GLU A 53 -14.54 3.55 23.29
CA GLU A 53 -13.16 3.76 23.74
C GLU A 53 -12.48 4.98 23.06
N VAL A 54 -12.98 5.39 21.89
CA VAL A 54 -12.51 6.56 21.12
C VAL A 54 -13.53 7.70 21.08
N ASN A 55 -14.49 7.71 22.03
CA ASN A 55 -15.56 8.71 22.18
C ASN A 55 -16.51 8.81 20.96
N LEU A 56 -16.75 7.69 20.26
CA LEU A 56 -17.75 7.57 19.22
C LEU A 56 -18.90 6.67 19.68
N THR A 57 -20.07 6.86 19.07
CA THR A 57 -21.25 6.01 19.26
C THR A 57 -21.49 5.14 18.04
N ILE A 58 -22.41 4.19 18.12
CA ILE A 58 -22.80 3.36 16.97
C ILE A 58 -23.46 4.19 15.85
N GLU A 59 -24.05 5.33 16.18
CA GLU A 59 -24.62 6.27 15.23
C GLU A 59 -23.55 6.94 14.37
N ASP A 60 -22.31 7.03 14.88
CA ASP A 60 -21.13 7.53 14.16
C ASP A 60 -20.47 6.47 13.27
N LEU A 61 -20.97 5.23 13.25
CA LEU A 61 -20.36 4.11 12.53
C LEU A 61 -20.25 4.37 11.04
N THR A 62 -21.29 4.95 10.46
CA THR A 62 -21.33 5.28 9.04
C THR A 62 -21.36 6.78 8.82
N PHE A 63 -20.72 7.23 7.75
CA PHE A 63 -20.73 8.62 7.35
C PHE A 63 -21.62 8.80 6.12
N PRO A 64 -22.61 9.72 6.15
CA PRO A 64 -23.45 9.98 4.98
C PRO A 64 -22.63 10.61 3.86
N ILE A 65 -22.59 9.95 2.69
CA ILE A 65 -21.90 10.45 1.52
C ILE A 65 -22.77 11.40 0.72
N TYR A 66 -24.08 11.19 0.75
CA TYR A 66 -25.06 12.03 0.06
C TYR A 66 -25.91 12.77 1.08
N SER A 67 -26.19 14.07 0.85
CA SER A 67 -27.20 14.79 1.60
C SER A 67 -28.57 14.14 1.38
N ALA A 68 -29.41 14.15 2.41
CA ALA A 68 -30.69 13.43 2.46
C ALA A 68 -31.77 13.87 1.45
N ASP A 69 -31.48 14.75 0.50
CA ASP A 69 -32.39 15.17 -0.55
C ASP A 69 -32.33 14.22 -1.76
N GLU A 70 -32.85 12.98 -1.57
CA GLU A 70 -33.06 12.00 -2.63
C GLU A 70 -34.08 12.45 -3.73
N ASN A 71 -34.64 13.66 -3.64
CA ASN A 71 -35.66 14.18 -4.56
C ASN A 71 -35.18 15.30 -5.49
N SER A 72 -33.88 15.65 -5.50
CA SER A 72 -33.39 16.59 -6.50
C SER A 72 -33.05 15.82 -7.79
N GLU A 73 -33.92 15.95 -8.78
CA GLU A 73 -33.64 15.57 -10.20
C GLU A 73 -32.53 16.45 -10.83
N GLU A 74 -31.76 17.17 -10.03
CA GLU A 74 -30.64 17.98 -10.50
C GLU A 74 -29.40 17.12 -10.63
N THR A 75 -29.24 16.71 -11.87
CA THR A 75 -28.11 16.02 -12.44
C THR A 75 -26.79 16.75 -12.28
N ASP A 76 -25.76 15.99 -11.85
CA ASP A 76 -24.34 16.09 -12.25
C ASP A 76 -23.50 17.33 -11.95
N GLU A 77 -24.00 18.39 -11.35
CA GLU A 77 -23.12 19.41 -10.77
C GLU A 77 -22.87 19.05 -9.30
N MET A 78 -21.68 18.50 -9.03
CA MET A 78 -21.23 18.27 -7.66
C MET A 78 -21.35 19.58 -6.89
N ASP A 79 -22.26 19.61 -5.89
CA ASP A 79 -22.40 20.76 -5.03
C ASP A 79 -21.13 20.88 -4.16
N ASN A 80 -20.30 21.87 -4.49
CA ASN A 80 -19.10 22.21 -3.73
C ASN A 80 -19.44 22.87 -2.38
N GLY A 81 -20.74 22.99 -2.05
CA GLY A 81 -21.21 23.71 -0.88
C GLY A 81 -20.81 23.12 0.48
N ASP A 82 -20.40 21.85 0.50
CA ASP A 82 -19.96 21.17 1.73
C ASP A 82 -18.42 21.25 1.97
N LEU A 83 -17.68 21.86 1.02
CA LEU A 83 -16.23 22.00 1.18
C LEU A 83 -15.89 23.21 2.05
N PRO A 84 -14.89 23.10 2.94
CA PRO A 84 -14.38 24.25 3.67
C PRO A 84 -13.93 25.37 2.70
N GLU A 85 -14.15 26.64 3.06
CA GLU A 85 -13.78 27.81 2.25
C GLU A 85 -12.30 27.85 1.87
N GLU A 86 -11.45 27.11 2.58
CA GLU A 86 -10.02 27.01 2.31
C GLU A 86 -9.64 25.98 1.25
N ILE A 87 -10.58 25.20 0.73
CA ILE A 87 -10.40 24.30 -0.42
C ILE A 87 -10.93 25.03 -1.63
N ASP A 88 -10.05 25.79 -2.28
CA ASP A 88 -10.39 26.61 -3.44
C ASP A 88 -10.47 25.82 -4.74
N GLU A 89 -10.95 26.47 -5.79
CA GLU A 89 -11.07 25.86 -7.14
C GLU A 89 -9.71 25.40 -7.69
N ASP A 90 -8.61 26.11 -7.39
CA ASP A 90 -7.27 25.76 -7.86
C ASP A 90 -6.81 24.43 -7.23
N TYR A 91 -7.11 24.22 -5.94
CA TYR A 91 -6.80 22.98 -5.26
C TYR A 91 -7.62 21.78 -5.83
N LEU A 92 -8.91 21.99 -6.08
CA LEU A 92 -9.77 20.97 -6.70
C LEU A 92 -9.29 20.64 -8.12
N MET A 93 -8.93 21.65 -8.91
CA MET A 93 -8.39 21.45 -10.26
C MET A 93 -7.07 20.68 -10.24
N ALA A 94 -6.18 20.97 -9.29
CA ALA A 94 -4.93 20.22 -9.12
C ALA A 94 -5.22 18.76 -8.73
N THR A 95 -6.20 18.52 -7.85
CA THR A 95 -6.61 17.17 -7.44
C THR A 95 -7.19 16.37 -8.61
N GLU A 96 -8.02 16.98 -9.48
CA GLU A 96 -8.55 16.32 -10.69
C GLU A 96 -7.42 15.95 -11.67
N GLN A 97 -6.40 16.82 -11.80
CA GLN A 97 -5.23 16.46 -12.60
C GLN A 97 -4.45 15.29 -12.01
N ALA A 98 -4.31 15.21 -10.68
CA ALA A 98 -3.69 14.07 -10.01
C ALA A 98 -4.48 12.79 -10.27
N ILE A 99 -5.82 12.81 -10.11
CA ILE A 99 -6.71 11.68 -10.43
C ILE A 99 -6.47 11.20 -11.88
N THR A 100 -6.45 12.14 -12.82
CA THR A 100 -6.25 11.81 -14.24
C THR A 100 -4.90 11.12 -14.48
N ARG A 101 -3.82 11.59 -13.85
CA ARG A 101 -2.49 10.97 -13.96
C ARG A 101 -2.45 9.58 -13.37
N ILE A 102 -3.05 9.37 -12.19
CA ILE A 102 -3.13 8.08 -11.53
C ILE A 102 -3.92 7.08 -12.41
N ILE A 103 -5.08 7.50 -12.95
CA ILE A 103 -5.87 6.70 -13.88
C ILE A 103 -5.03 6.28 -15.09
N ASN A 104 -4.33 7.23 -15.71
CA ASN A 104 -3.50 6.96 -16.89
C ASN A 104 -2.38 5.95 -16.59
N PHE A 105 -1.77 6.01 -15.40
CA PHE A 105 -0.75 5.05 -14.99
C PHE A 105 -1.34 3.64 -14.85
N TYR A 106 -2.38 3.48 -14.06
CA TYR A 106 -2.96 2.16 -13.78
C TYR A 106 -3.68 1.53 -14.97
N GLN A 107 -4.11 2.33 -15.97
CA GLN A 107 -4.64 1.77 -17.22
C GLN A 107 -3.62 0.90 -17.96
N HIS A 108 -2.31 1.14 -17.80
CA HIS A 108 -1.25 0.31 -18.40
C HIS A 108 -1.10 -1.04 -17.71
N GLU A 109 -1.56 -1.20 -16.47
CA GLU A 109 -1.56 -2.46 -15.74
C GLU A 109 -2.76 -3.35 -16.07
N ARG A 110 -3.67 -2.88 -16.90
CA ARG A 110 -4.89 -3.62 -17.24
C ARG A 110 -4.56 -4.85 -18.06
N ILE A 111 -4.88 -6.04 -17.51
CA ILE A 111 -4.73 -7.33 -18.19
C ILE A 111 -6.08 -7.88 -18.65
N GLN A 112 -6.04 -8.78 -19.61
CA GLN A 112 -7.24 -9.39 -20.18
C GLN A 112 -7.25 -10.91 -19.97
N SER A 113 -8.47 -11.49 -19.94
CA SER A 113 -8.64 -12.93 -20.04
C SER A 113 -8.07 -13.43 -21.37
N TRP A 114 -7.44 -14.60 -21.35
CA TRP A 114 -6.86 -15.19 -22.54
C TRP A 114 -7.21 -16.67 -22.66
N PHE A 115 -7.30 -17.13 -23.91
CA PHE A 115 -7.59 -18.51 -24.25
C PHE A 115 -6.72 -18.95 -25.42
N VAL A 116 -6.28 -20.19 -25.37
CA VAL A 116 -5.48 -20.84 -26.42
C VAL A 116 -6.17 -22.12 -26.84
N THR A 117 -6.35 -22.30 -28.14
CA THR A 117 -6.89 -23.54 -28.72
C THR A 117 -5.74 -24.47 -29.06
N GLY A 118 -5.81 -25.73 -28.64
CA GLY A 118 -4.82 -26.76 -28.95
C GLY A 118 -5.15 -27.55 -30.22
N HIS A 119 -4.33 -28.56 -30.52
CA HIS A 119 -4.39 -29.32 -31.78
C HIS A 119 -5.61 -30.23 -31.93
N HIS A 120 -6.30 -30.58 -30.84
CA HIS A 120 -7.47 -31.44 -30.81
C HIS A 120 -8.74 -30.69 -30.37
N ASP A 121 -8.82 -29.40 -30.71
CA ASP A 121 -9.92 -28.49 -30.42
C ASP A 121 -10.17 -28.30 -28.92
N GLU A 122 -9.17 -28.62 -28.07
CA GLU A 122 -9.19 -28.26 -26.66
C GLU A 122 -8.94 -26.76 -26.50
N LEU A 123 -9.53 -26.16 -25.44
CA LEU A 123 -9.32 -24.77 -25.09
C LEU A 123 -8.83 -24.69 -23.65
N THR A 124 -7.74 -24.00 -23.46
CA THR A 124 -7.20 -23.70 -22.11
C THR A 124 -6.99 -22.19 -21.99
N GLY A 125 -7.11 -21.68 -20.78
CA GLY A 125 -6.93 -20.24 -20.59
C GLY A 125 -7.11 -19.80 -19.15
N GLN A 126 -7.13 -18.49 -18.99
CA GLN A 126 -7.44 -17.85 -17.72
C GLN A 126 -8.53 -16.79 -17.91
N LYS A 127 -9.57 -16.89 -17.11
CA LYS A 127 -10.57 -15.85 -16.95
C LYS A 127 -10.18 -14.97 -15.78
N LEU A 128 -10.20 -13.65 -16.00
CA LEU A 128 -10.03 -12.64 -15.00
C LEU A 128 -11.37 -12.11 -14.54
N ASN A 129 -11.57 -12.03 -13.26
CA ASN A 129 -12.69 -11.36 -12.63
C ASN A 129 -12.16 -10.40 -11.57
N SER A 130 -12.85 -9.29 -11.36
CA SER A 130 -12.65 -8.45 -10.19
C SER A 130 -13.02 -9.20 -8.91
N ILE A 131 -12.46 -8.76 -7.79
CA ILE A 131 -12.97 -9.08 -6.46
C ILE A 131 -14.28 -8.30 -6.29
N GLU A 132 -15.29 -8.90 -5.67
CA GLU A 132 -16.63 -8.31 -5.60
C GLU A 132 -16.67 -7.14 -4.61
N ARG A 133 -16.25 -7.37 -3.37
CA ARG A 133 -16.31 -6.37 -2.30
C ARG A 133 -14.97 -6.16 -1.62
N VAL A 134 -14.50 -4.92 -1.58
CA VAL A 134 -13.20 -4.56 -1.01
C VAL A 134 -13.37 -3.42 -0.01
N ALA A 135 -12.75 -3.54 1.17
CA ALA A 135 -12.62 -2.43 2.09
C ALA A 135 -11.20 -1.84 2.06
N VAL A 136 -11.14 -0.52 2.01
CA VAL A 136 -9.90 0.26 2.06
C VAL A 136 -9.72 0.80 3.47
N LEU A 137 -8.62 0.41 4.12
CA LEU A 137 -8.23 0.92 5.42
C LEU A 137 -7.35 2.15 5.23
N MET A 138 -7.84 3.30 5.66
CA MET A 138 -7.07 4.54 5.64
C MET A 138 -6.15 4.60 6.85
N PRO A 139 -4.91 5.09 6.69
CA PRO A 139 -3.98 5.24 7.80
C PRO A 139 -4.45 6.34 8.75
N SER A 140 -4.04 6.26 10.02
CA SER A 140 -4.29 7.32 11.01
C SER A 140 -3.49 8.61 10.77
N ASN A 141 -2.53 8.59 9.84
CA ASN A 141 -1.81 9.78 9.40
C ASN A 141 -2.58 10.51 8.30
N TRP A 142 -3.28 11.58 8.67
CA TRP A 142 -4.14 12.35 7.78
C TRP A 142 -3.40 13.22 6.77
N GLN A 143 -2.10 13.46 6.95
CA GLN A 143 -1.31 14.37 6.13
C GLN A 143 -1.30 13.98 4.63
N PHE A 144 -1.25 12.67 4.35
CA PHE A 144 -1.25 12.13 2.99
C PHE A 144 -2.54 11.34 2.65
N ALA A 145 -3.59 11.51 3.46
CA ALA A 145 -4.82 10.75 3.31
C ALA A 145 -5.49 10.93 1.93
N PRO A 146 -5.60 12.13 1.35
CA PRO A 146 -6.25 12.30 0.05
C PRO A 146 -5.55 11.52 -1.07
N ILE A 147 -4.22 11.60 -1.18
CA ILE A 147 -3.49 10.88 -2.21
C ILE A 147 -3.50 9.36 -1.94
N THR A 148 -3.41 8.94 -0.68
CA THR A 148 -3.50 7.54 -0.29
C THR A 148 -4.86 6.95 -0.66
N LEU A 149 -5.94 7.72 -0.48
CA LEU A 149 -7.29 7.33 -0.89
C LEU A 149 -7.35 7.13 -2.41
N MET A 150 -6.90 8.11 -3.19
CA MET A 150 -6.89 8.02 -4.66
C MET A 150 -6.11 6.81 -5.15
N MET A 151 -4.91 6.59 -4.61
CA MET A 151 -4.04 5.46 -4.97
C MET A 151 -4.54 4.10 -4.48
N SER A 152 -5.44 4.08 -3.50
CA SER A 152 -6.10 2.84 -3.05
C SER A 152 -7.32 2.48 -3.90
N ILE A 153 -8.09 3.49 -4.30
CA ILE A 153 -9.40 3.31 -4.92
C ILE A 153 -9.31 3.23 -6.44
N ILE A 154 -8.48 4.07 -7.08
CA ILE A 154 -8.40 4.14 -8.54
C ILE A 154 -8.01 2.79 -9.16
N PRO A 155 -6.98 2.05 -8.68
CA PRO A 155 -6.66 0.74 -9.23
C PRO A 155 -7.81 -0.28 -9.02
N ALA A 156 -8.58 -0.18 -7.94
CA ALA A 156 -9.76 -1.01 -7.71
C ALA A 156 -10.88 -0.72 -8.71
N ILE A 157 -11.14 0.55 -9.00
CA ILE A 157 -12.10 0.97 -10.03
C ILE A 157 -11.68 0.44 -11.41
N ILE A 158 -10.39 0.57 -11.76
CA ILE A 158 -9.84 0.09 -13.05
C ILE A 158 -9.94 -1.44 -13.15
N ALA A 159 -9.77 -2.16 -12.05
CA ALA A 159 -9.98 -3.60 -11.99
C ALA A 159 -11.46 -4.00 -12.13
N GLY A 160 -12.40 -3.08 -11.87
CA GLY A 160 -13.84 -3.31 -11.94
C GLY A 160 -14.42 -3.93 -10.66
N VAL A 161 -13.93 -3.50 -9.50
CA VAL A 161 -14.52 -3.88 -8.20
C VAL A 161 -15.91 -3.27 -8.07
N ASP A 162 -16.90 -4.10 -7.74
CA ASP A 162 -18.30 -3.68 -7.70
C ASP A 162 -18.63 -2.83 -6.47
N GLU A 163 -18.13 -3.25 -5.29
CA GLU A 163 -18.38 -2.56 -4.02
C GLU A 163 -17.05 -2.15 -3.36
N LEU A 164 -16.84 -0.85 -3.28
CA LEU A 164 -15.71 -0.25 -2.57
C LEU A 164 -16.18 0.45 -1.31
N ILE A 165 -15.61 0.06 -0.18
CA ILE A 165 -15.91 0.58 1.14
C ILE A 165 -14.65 1.24 1.70
N VAL A 166 -14.77 2.38 2.35
CA VAL A 166 -13.64 3.07 2.97
C VAL A 166 -13.85 3.09 4.48
N ASN A 167 -12.81 2.70 5.24
CA ASN A 167 -12.77 2.96 6.67
C ASN A 167 -11.85 4.13 6.97
N LEU A 168 -12.42 5.18 7.53
CA LEU A 168 -11.68 6.32 8.04
C LEU A 168 -11.45 6.12 9.54
N PRO A 169 -10.22 6.23 10.05
CA PRO A 169 -10.00 6.18 11.49
C PRO A 169 -10.67 7.37 12.17
N PRO A 170 -11.07 7.23 13.43
CA PRO A 170 -11.64 8.33 14.21
C PRO A 170 -10.73 9.55 14.22
N LEU A 171 -11.34 10.75 14.11
CA LEU A 171 -10.60 12.00 14.26
C LEU A 171 -10.10 12.17 15.69
N SER A 172 -8.84 12.54 15.86
CA SER A 172 -8.36 13.05 17.14
C SER A 172 -8.95 14.45 17.36
N ASN A 173 -9.47 14.73 18.56
CA ASN A 173 -10.23 15.94 18.89
C ASN A 173 -9.44 17.27 18.79
N SER A 174 -8.32 17.36 18.10
CA SER A 174 -7.35 18.41 18.37
C SER A 174 -7.10 19.45 17.27
N GLU A 175 -7.52 19.29 15.98
CA GLU A 175 -7.06 20.27 14.99
C GLU A 175 -8.03 20.55 13.81
N SER A 176 -8.13 21.84 13.43
CA SER A 176 -8.88 22.33 12.25
C SER A 176 -8.36 21.74 10.92
N TYR A 177 -7.09 21.33 10.87
CA TYR A 177 -6.49 20.66 9.72
C TYR A 177 -7.15 19.31 9.43
N ASP A 178 -7.45 18.54 10.47
CA ASP A 178 -8.11 17.23 10.34
C ASP A 178 -9.50 17.35 9.71
N GLN A 179 -10.26 18.42 10.03
CA GLN A 179 -11.59 18.65 9.48
C GLN A 179 -11.56 18.96 7.97
N LYS A 180 -10.60 19.77 7.50
CA LYS A 180 -10.45 20.10 6.08
C LYS A 180 -10.08 18.87 5.26
N THR A 181 -9.09 18.14 5.74
CA THR A 181 -8.65 16.88 5.10
C THR A 181 -9.79 15.88 5.05
N TYR A 182 -10.60 15.82 6.12
CA TYR A 182 -11.76 14.94 6.19
C TYR A 182 -12.80 15.31 5.13
N ALA A 183 -13.16 16.60 5.01
CA ALA A 183 -14.10 17.08 4.00
C ALA A 183 -13.61 16.77 2.56
N LEU A 184 -12.31 16.98 2.31
CA LEU A 184 -11.71 16.62 1.03
C LEU A 184 -11.78 15.10 0.75
N ILE A 185 -11.57 14.26 1.76
CA ILE A 185 -11.72 12.80 1.63
C ILE A 185 -13.16 12.44 1.28
N ILE A 186 -14.15 13.03 1.94
CA ILE A 186 -15.57 12.81 1.62
C ILE A 186 -15.87 13.24 0.17
N TRP A 187 -15.40 14.42 -0.23
CA TRP A 187 -15.54 14.88 -1.60
C TRP A 187 -14.88 13.91 -2.60
N LEU A 188 -13.67 13.43 -2.33
CA LEU A 188 -12.99 12.43 -3.14
C LEU A 188 -13.77 11.11 -3.23
N CYS A 189 -14.34 10.64 -2.12
CA CYS A 189 -15.18 9.45 -2.10
C CYS A 189 -16.39 9.62 -3.02
N ARG A 190 -17.10 10.75 -2.92
CA ARG A 190 -18.21 11.08 -3.82
C ARG A 190 -17.75 11.10 -5.28
N ARG A 191 -16.66 11.82 -5.55
CA ARG A 191 -16.08 11.98 -6.88
C ARG A 191 -15.66 10.67 -7.52
N LEU A 192 -15.20 9.70 -6.72
CA LEU A 192 -14.76 8.38 -7.15
C LEU A 192 -15.85 7.31 -7.07
N GLY A 193 -17.10 7.69 -6.76
CA GLY A 193 -18.24 6.78 -6.73
C GLY A 193 -18.27 5.83 -5.54
N ILE A 194 -17.62 6.17 -4.43
CA ILE A 194 -17.68 5.39 -3.20
C ILE A 194 -19.01 5.64 -2.50
N THR A 195 -19.70 4.56 -2.15
CA THR A 195 -21.06 4.62 -1.58
C THR A 195 -21.10 4.41 -0.07
N GLN A 196 -20.04 3.87 0.53
CA GLN A 196 -20.02 3.53 1.95
C GLN A 196 -18.71 3.95 2.60
N ILE A 197 -18.82 4.77 3.65
CA ILE A 197 -17.71 5.18 4.51
C ILE A 197 -18.03 4.78 5.94
N PHE A 198 -17.11 4.07 6.57
CA PHE A 198 -17.15 3.67 7.97
C PHE A 198 -16.13 4.45 8.78
N ARG A 199 -16.41 4.59 10.11
CA ARG A 199 -15.55 5.28 11.08
C ARG A 199 -15.26 4.36 12.25
N MET A 200 -14.40 3.39 12.04
CA MET A 200 -14.03 2.43 13.09
C MET A 200 -12.56 2.55 13.47
N PRO A 201 -12.19 2.28 14.73
CA PRO A 201 -10.80 2.05 15.09
C PRO A 201 -10.18 0.96 14.20
N GLU A 202 -8.91 1.12 13.82
CA GLU A 202 -8.27 0.28 12.80
C GLU A 202 -8.43 -1.23 13.03
N ILE A 203 -8.14 -1.72 14.26
CA ILE A 203 -8.23 -3.15 14.59
C ILE A 203 -9.68 -3.63 14.53
N THR A 204 -10.63 -2.80 15.02
CA THR A 204 -12.06 -3.11 14.96
C THR A 204 -12.51 -3.24 13.51
N ALA A 205 -12.10 -2.31 12.64
CA ALA A 205 -12.42 -2.35 11.22
C ALA A 205 -11.90 -3.63 10.54
N VAL A 206 -10.66 -4.05 10.83
CA VAL A 206 -10.10 -5.29 10.30
C VAL A 206 -10.99 -6.49 10.62
N PHE A 207 -11.40 -6.62 11.87
CA PHE A 207 -12.21 -7.77 12.29
C PHE A 207 -13.67 -7.66 11.86
N ALA A 208 -14.27 -6.46 11.95
CA ALA A 208 -15.65 -6.25 11.55
C ALA A 208 -15.86 -6.55 10.05
N PHE A 209 -14.99 -6.06 9.17
CA PHE A 209 -15.07 -6.35 7.73
C PHE A 209 -14.77 -7.81 7.39
N ALA A 210 -13.91 -8.49 8.14
CA ALA A 210 -13.62 -9.90 7.92
C ALA A 210 -14.76 -10.83 8.34
N ILE A 211 -15.47 -10.48 9.41
CA ILE A 211 -16.57 -11.26 9.97
C ILE A 211 -17.88 -10.94 9.24
N GLY A 212 -18.18 -9.65 9.07
CA GLY A 212 -19.49 -9.12 8.73
C GLY A 212 -20.42 -9.12 9.95
N THR A 213 -21.11 -8.00 10.17
CA THR A 213 -22.12 -7.87 11.21
C THR A 213 -23.43 -7.37 10.59
N GLU A 214 -24.44 -7.06 11.41
CA GLU A 214 -25.69 -6.50 10.89
C GLU A 214 -25.47 -5.14 10.21
N SER A 215 -24.62 -4.27 10.78
CA SER A 215 -24.33 -2.93 10.26
C SER A 215 -23.07 -2.87 9.38
N VAL A 216 -22.16 -3.83 9.47
CA VAL A 216 -20.91 -3.82 8.71
C VAL A 216 -20.88 -4.99 7.71
N PRO A 217 -20.85 -4.73 6.40
CA PRO A 217 -20.83 -5.79 5.40
C PRO A 217 -19.52 -6.58 5.46
N LYS A 218 -19.61 -7.89 5.27
CA LYS A 218 -18.43 -8.73 5.09
C LYS A 218 -17.78 -8.43 3.75
N VAL A 219 -16.44 -8.32 3.74
CA VAL A 219 -15.67 -8.09 2.51
C VAL A 219 -14.84 -9.31 2.11
N ASP A 220 -14.50 -9.38 0.82
CA ASP A 220 -13.64 -10.43 0.28
C ASP A 220 -12.15 -10.09 0.48
N LYS A 221 -11.81 -8.78 0.47
CA LYS A 221 -10.44 -8.31 0.63
C LYS A 221 -10.37 -7.00 1.39
N LEU A 222 -9.33 -6.90 2.23
CA LEU A 222 -8.89 -5.66 2.89
C LEU A 222 -7.61 -5.16 2.23
N VAL A 223 -7.58 -3.89 1.86
CA VAL A 223 -6.41 -3.21 1.31
C VAL A 223 -6.14 -1.93 2.07
N GLY A 224 -4.97 -1.34 1.89
CA GLY A 224 -4.65 -0.05 2.47
C GLY A 224 -3.37 -0.06 3.29
N SER A 225 -3.30 0.82 4.28
CA SER A 225 -2.14 0.99 5.14
C SER A 225 -2.56 0.97 6.61
N GLY A 226 -1.66 0.53 7.47
CA GLY A 226 -1.95 0.50 8.91
C GLY A 226 -0.72 0.32 9.79
N SER A 227 -0.94 0.51 11.09
CA SER A 227 0.04 0.31 12.15
C SER A 227 0.48 -1.16 12.27
N ASP A 228 1.55 -1.43 13.01
CA ASP A 228 1.96 -2.82 13.32
C ASP A 228 0.83 -3.64 13.95
N ALA A 229 -0.04 -2.99 14.74
CA ALA A 229 -1.19 -3.64 15.35
C ALA A 229 -2.27 -3.99 14.32
N THR A 230 -2.50 -3.11 13.36
CA THR A 230 -3.40 -3.37 12.22
C THR A 230 -2.90 -4.52 11.36
N LEU A 231 -1.60 -4.55 11.09
CA LEU A 231 -0.95 -5.64 10.35
C LEU A 231 -1.03 -6.97 11.10
N ALA A 232 -0.83 -6.96 12.42
CA ALA A 232 -0.97 -8.14 13.27
C ALA A 232 -2.42 -8.68 13.27
N ALA A 233 -3.41 -7.78 13.37
CA ALA A 233 -4.82 -8.13 13.26
C ALA A 233 -5.17 -8.70 11.87
N ALA A 234 -4.67 -8.07 10.80
CA ALA A 234 -4.85 -8.50 9.42
C ALA A 234 -4.23 -9.88 9.15
N ALA A 235 -3.07 -10.18 9.75
CA ALA A 235 -2.46 -11.51 9.67
C ALA A 235 -3.35 -12.61 10.27
N LEU A 236 -4.08 -12.31 11.35
CA LEU A 236 -4.98 -13.27 12.01
C LEU A 236 -6.14 -13.71 11.10
N ILE A 237 -6.65 -12.82 10.25
CA ILE A 237 -7.80 -13.09 9.37
C ILE A 237 -7.40 -13.56 7.96
N SER A 238 -6.12 -13.54 7.63
CA SER A 238 -5.61 -13.76 6.26
C SER A 238 -5.96 -15.13 5.65
N SER A 239 -6.40 -16.10 6.47
CA SER A 239 -6.90 -17.39 6.00
C SER A 239 -8.34 -17.36 5.49
N SER A 240 -9.13 -16.35 5.85
CA SER A 240 -10.56 -16.23 5.53
C SER A 240 -10.91 -15.01 4.70
N THR A 241 -10.08 -14.00 4.70
CA THR A 241 -10.28 -12.74 3.97
C THR A 241 -8.97 -12.38 3.28
N GLY A 242 -9.01 -11.94 2.03
CA GLY A 242 -7.83 -11.46 1.33
C GLY A 242 -7.26 -10.23 2.04
N VAL A 243 -5.93 -10.14 2.12
CA VAL A 243 -5.26 -9.02 2.81
C VAL A 243 -4.13 -8.46 1.96
N LYS A 244 -4.16 -7.14 1.74
CA LYS A 244 -3.05 -6.34 1.22
C LYS A 244 -2.97 -5.05 2.02
N VAL A 245 -2.78 -5.17 3.33
CA VAL A 245 -2.54 -4.04 4.22
C VAL A 245 -1.04 -3.88 4.37
N LEU A 246 -0.52 -2.71 4.04
CA LEU A 246 0.90 -2.40 4.05
C LEU A 246 1.29 -1.56 5.27
N PRO A 247 2.54 -1.63 5.73
CA PRO A 247 2.99 -0.81 6.85
C PRO A 247 2.85 0.68 6.55
N ASP A 248 2.41 1.45 7.53
CA ASP A 248 2.36 2.91 7.47
C ASP A 248 3.72 3.58 7.77
N LYS A 249 4.75 2.79 7.99
CA LYS A 249 6.13 3.24 8.24
C LYS A 249 6.85 3.53 6.93
N ASN A 250 7.75 4.52 6.96
CA ASN A 250 8.57 4.91 5.82
C ASN A 250 10.06 4.81 6.15
N ASP A 251 10.84 4.49 5.13
CA ASP A 251 12.30 4.51 5.14
C ASP A 251 12.81 4.97 3.77
N THR A 252 13.88 5.74 3.77
CA THR A 252 14.40 6.36 2.55
C THR A 252 15.90 6.19 2.47
N ILE A 253 16.38 5.80 1.29
CA ILE A 253 17.80 5.77 0.95
C ILE A 253 18.07 6.69 -0.25
N PHE A 254 19.12 7.49 -0.13
CA PHE A 254 19.65 8.34 -1.20
C PHE A 254 20.99 7.76 -1.64
N LEU A 255 21.09 7.25 -2.87
CA LEU A 255 22.34 6.78 -3.46
C LEU A 255 22.97 7.92 -4.26
N CYS A 256 24.16 8.38 -3.85
CA CYS A 256 24.83 9.55 -4.39
C CYS A 256 26.20 9.19 -4.93
N ASP A 257 26.51 9.57 -6.17
CA ASP A 257 27.88 9.61 -6.67
C ASP A 257 28.50 11.00 -6.57
N GLU A 258 29.64 11.24 -7.18
CA GLU A 258 30.34 12.53 -7.16
C GLU A 258 29.56 13.64 -7.88
N SER A 259 28.65 13.30 -8.78
CA SER A 259 27.85 14.24 -9.57
C SER A 259 26.60 14.75 -8.84
N ALA A 260 26.23 14.12 -7.71
CA ALA A 260 25.04 14.49 -6.96
C ALA A 260 25.07 15.98 -6.55
N ASN A 261 23.93 16.66 -6.70
CA ASN A 261 23.77 18.01 -6.18
C ASN A 261 23.35 17.91 -4.71
N GLU A 262 24.20 18.38 -3.79
CA GLU A 262 23.97 18.35 -2.36
C GLU A 262 22.72 19.11 -1.91
N GLU A 263 22.39 20.23 -2.57
CA GLU A 263 21.20 21.02 -2.28
C GLU A 263 19.93 20.22 -2.57
N PHE A 264 19.91 19.46 -3.69
CA PHE A 264 18.76 18.62 -4.06
C PHE A 264 18.61 17.42 -3.11
N VAL A 265 19.71 16.74 -2.84
CA VAL A 265 19.73 15.61 -1.89
C VAL A 265 19.20 16.04 -0.53
N VAL A 266 19.66 17.17 -0.01
CA VAL A 266 19.28 17.67 1.30
C VAL A 266 17.84 18.18 1.31
N ALA A 267 17.40 18.87 0.27
CA ALA A 267 16.00 19.30 0.15
C ALA A 267 15.04 18.09 0.18
N ASP A 268 15.32 17.03 -0.58
CA ASP A 268 14.53 15.79 -0.58
C ASP A 268 14.59 15.05 0.76
N LEU A 269 15.75 15.06 1.41
CA LEU A 269 15.92 14.47 2.73
C LEU A 269 15.04 15.15 3.79
N PHE A 270 14.98 16.49 3.77
CA PHE A 270 14.12 17.24 4.68
C PHE A 270 12.64 17.09 4.32
N ALA A 271 12.28 17.03 3.04
CA ALA A 271 10.92 16.73 2.60
C ALA A 271 10.47 15.33 3.07
N ALA A 272 11.34 14.32 3.00
CA ALA A 272 11.04 13.01 3.55
C ALA A 272 10.87 13.03 5.07
N ALA A 273 11.63 13.91 5.77
CA ALA A 273 11.57 14.03 7.23
C ALA A 273 10.32 14.77 7.75
N GLU A 274 9.51 15.37 6.87
CA GLU A 274 8.18 15.90 7.21
C GLU A 274 7.17 14.78 7.52
N ASP A 275 7.42 13.55 7.03
CA ASP A 275 6.58 12.40 7.36
C ASP A 275 6.89 11.90 8.79
N PRO A 276 5.94 12.02 9.74
CA PRO A 276 6.15 11.57 11.12
C PRO A 276 6.33 10.04 11.23
N LYS A 277 6.00 9.29 10.19
CA LYS A 277 6.18 7.84 10.12
C LYS A 277 7.55 7.41 9.58
N LEU A 278 8.39 8.37 9.18
CA LEU A 278 9.75 8.08 8.72
C LEU A 278 10.57 7.43 9.84
N GLN A 279 11.07 6.24 9.58
CA GLN A 279 11.85 5.48 10.53
C GLN A 279 13.36 5.76 10.40
N ASN A 280 13.84 5.86 9.17
CA ASN A 280 15.25 6.05 8.87
C ASN A 280 15.43 6.86 7.59
N VAL A 281 16.50 7.64 7.56
CA VAL A 281 16.97 8.32 6.36
C VAL A 281 18.46 8.08 6.21
N THR A 282 18.87 7.51 5.09
CA THR A 282 20.26 7.10 4.85
C THR A 282 20.75 7.66 3.52
N VAL A 283 21.92 8.27 3.55
CA VAL A 283 22.67 8.65 2.35
C VAL A 283 23.81 7.67 2.16
N LEU A 284 23.88 7.02 1.00
CA LEU A 284 25.01 6.16 0.60
C LEU A 284 25.85 6.88 -0.43
N THR A 285 27.15 6.94 -0.24
CA THR A 285 28.07 7.54 -1.23
C THR A 285 29.45 6.92 -1.17
N THR A 286 30.16 6.90 -2.29
CA THR A 286 31.56 6.48 -2.38
C THR A 286 32.53 7.66 -2.22
N SER A 287 32.03 8.90 -2.25
CA SER A 287 32.83 10.12 -2.24
C SER A 287 32.85 10.76 -0.85
N THR A 288 34.03 10.80 -0.23
CA THR A 288 34.24 11.51 1.05
C THR A 288 33.95 13.01 0.90
N VAL A 289 34.27 13.59 -0.27
CA VAL A 289 34.00 15.00 -0.55
C VAL A 289 32.50 15.22 -0.54
N LYS A 290 31.72 14.42 -1.28
CA LYS A 290 30.27 14.54 -1.34
C LYS A 290 29.61 14.29 0.03
N ALA A 291 30.10 13.32 0.81
CA ALA A 291 29.63 13.10 2.17
C ALA A 291 29.80 14.34 3.05
N THR A 292 30.92 15.05 2.88
CA THR A 292 31.20 16.29 3.63
C THR A 292 30.33 17.45 3.18
N GLU A 293 30.11 17.63 1.87
CA GLU A 293 29.25 18.67 1.28
C GLU A 293 27.80 18.47 1.75
N ILE A 294 27.26 17.25 1.62
CA ILE A 294 25.90 16.90 2.10
C ILE A 294 25.78 17.14 3.62
N SER A 295 26.78 16.74 4.41
CA SER A 295 26.76 16.97 5.86
C SER A 295 26.72 18.45 6.21
N ALA A 296 27.52 19.27 5.53
CA ALA A 296 27.53 20.72 5.73
C ALA A 296 26.18 21.37 5.37
N GLU A 297 25.56 20.92 4.26
CA GLU A 297 24.26 21.46 3.84
C GLU A 297 23.13 21.00 4.78
N ILE A 298 23.16 19.77 5.31
CA ILE A 298 22.24 19.33 6.39
C ILE A 298 22.36 20.24 7.62
N GLU A 299 23.59 20.60 8.04
CA GLU A 299 23.78 21.53 9.14
C GLU A 299 23.21 22.91 8.88
N ASN A 300 23.28 23.39 7.61
CA ASN A 300 22.69 24.66 7.21
C ASN A 300 21.16 24.65 7.30
N TYR A 301 20.52 23.55 6.91
CA TYR A 301 19.06 23.37 7.05
C TYR A 301 18.67 23.25 8.52
N LEU A 302 19.38 22.47 9.32
CA LEU A 302 19.09 22.29 10.76
C LEU A 302 19.15 23.61 11.53
N LYS A 303 20.06 24.55 11.15
CA LYS A 303 20.14 25.88 11.76
C LYS A 303 18.92 26.76 11.50
N LYS A 304 18.11 26.45 10.46
CA LYS A 304 16.89 27.19 10.13
C LYS A 304 15.66 26.68 10.90
N LEU A 305 15.78 25.52 11.55
CA LEU A 305 14.71 24.89 12.32
C LEU A 305 14.79 25.28 13.80
N ASP A 306 13.63 25.33 14.44
CA ASP A 306 13.54 25.48 15.89
C ASP A 306 14.12 24.27 16.60
N ASP A 307 14.66 24.47 17.81
CA ASP A 307 15.28 23.38 18.59
C ASP A 307 14.30 22.27 18.98
N ALA A 308 13.02 22.57 19.08
CA ALA A 308 11.94 21.61 19.36
C ALA A 308 11.36 20.95 18.09
N SER A 309 11.95 21.16 16.92
CA SER A 309 11.43 20.59 15.66
C SER A 309 11.54 19.07 15.65
N PRO A 310 10.45 18.32 15.41
CA PRO A 310 10.49 16.87 15.27
C PRO A 310 11.41 16.40 14.12
N ILE A 311 11.51 17.20 13.05
CA ILE A 311 12.40 16.95 11.91
C ILE A 311 13.86 16.95 12.36
N LYS A 312 14.25 17.93 13.19
CA LYS A 312 15.60 18.02 13.73
C LYS A 312 15.93 16.78 14.55
N GLU A 313 15.05 16.39 15.48
CA GLU A 313 15.22 15.20 16.30
C GLU A 313 15.35 13.92 15.45
N LEU A 314 14.51 13.78 14.41
CA LEU A 314 14.53 12.63 13.52
C LEU A 314 15.86 12.54 12.76
N ILE A 315 16.32 13.63 12.14
CA ILE A 315 17.56 13.64 11.36
C ILE A 315 18.78 13.39 12.25
N GLU A 316 18.82 13.96 13.45
CA GLU A 316 19.93 13.77 14.39
C GLU A 316 20.01 12.34 14.94
N ASN A 317 18.87 11.71 15.23
CA ASN A 317 18.80 10.41 15.88
C ASN A 317 18.74 9.24 14.89
N ARG A 318 18.11 9.42 13.73
CA ARG A 318 17.80 8.36 12.76
C ARG A 318 18.41 8.58 11.38
N GLY A 319 19.12 9.70 11.18
CA GLY A 319 19.82 10.00 9.94
C GLY A 319 21.24 9.44 9.94
N ALA A 320 21.68 8.85 8.81
CA ALA A 320 23.05 8.38 8.61
C ALA A 320 23.59 8.73 7.23
N ILE A 321 24.86 9.11 7.15
CA ILE A 321 25.63 9.16 5.90
C ILE A 321 26.61 8.00 5.96
N VAL A 322 26.51 7.07 5.02
CA VAL A 322 27.33 5.86 4.97
C VAL A 322 28.30 5.98 3.81
N LEU A 323 29.59 5.94 4.13
CA LEU A 323 30.65 5.94 3.14
C LEU A 323 30.97 4.50 2.75
N THR A 324 30.74 4.16 1.48
CA THR A 324 31.07 2.85 0.87
C THR A 324 32.36 2.92 0.08
N SER A 325 33.01 1.77 -0.11
CA SER A 325 34.25 1.71 -0.89
C SER A 325 34.00 1.73 -2.39
N THR A 326 32.86 1.15 -2.82
CA THR A 326 32.40 1.10 -4.21
C THR A 326 30.91 1.26 -4.32
N MET A 327 30.39 1.52 -5.54
CA MET A 327 28.96 1.58 -5.79
C MET A 327 28.30 0.21 -5.66
N GLU A 328 29.00 -0.86 -5.98
CA GLU A 328 28.54 -2.25 -5.78
C GLU A 328 28.27 -2.50 -4.29
N GLU A 329 29.19 -2.10 -3.39
CA GLU A 329 28.99 -2.20 -1.94
C GLU A 329 27.76 -1.41 -1.49
N ALA A 330 27.50 -0.23 -2.08
CA ALA A 330 26.31 0.55 -1.79
C ALA A 330 25.03 -0.16 -2.24
N ILE A 331 25.06 -0.79 -3.41
CA ILE A 331 23.94 -1.58 -3.94
C ILE A 331 23.70 -2.83 -3.08
N ASP A 332 24.73 -3.53 -2.65
CA ASP A 332 24.62 -4.67 -1.74
C ASP A 332 23.91 -4.29 -0.44
N ILE A 333 24.23 -3.10 0.10
CA ILE A 333 23.53 -2.55 1.28
C ILE A 333 22.04 -2.31 0.97
N ILE A 334 21.71 -1.74 -0.19
CA ILE A 334 20.31 -1.51 -0.60
C ILE A 334 19.58 -2.85 -0.74
N GLU A 335 20.19 -3.84 -1.34
CA GLU A 335 19.60 -5.18 -1.51
C GLU A 335 19.41 -5.92 -0.18
N ASP A 336 20.31 -5.73 0.80
CA ASP A 336 20.18 -6.31 2.14
C ASP A 336 19.15 -5.59 3.01
N TYR A 337 19.00 -4.28 2.82
CA TYR A 337 18.08 -3.39 3.55
C TYR A 337 17.23 -2.58 2.55
N PRO A 338 16.33 -3.24 1.79
CA PRO A 338 15.58 -2.58 0.74
C PRO A 338 14.66 -1.50 1.32
N PRO A 339 14.80 -0.24 0.86
CA PRO A 339 13.99 0.86 1.35
C PRO A 339 12.61 0.89 0.67
N LYS A 340 11.67 1.58 1.32
CA LYS A 340 10.43 2.00 0.67
C LYS A 340 10.73 2.94 -0.50
N TYR A 341 11.55 3.96 -0.25
CA TYR A 341 11.94 4.96 -1.23
C TYR A 341 13.45 4.94 -1.48
N LEU A 342 13.84 4.79 -2.74
CA LEU A 342 15.23 4.85 -3.17
C LEU A 342 15.40 5.96 -4.22
N SER A 343 16.15 7.02 -3.86
CA SER A 343 16.48 8.11 -4.78
C SER A 343 17.90 7.95 -5.31
N LEU A 344 18.07 7.98 -6.62
CA LEU A 344 19.33 7.81 -7.32
C LEU A 344 19.85 9.17 -7.80
N PHE A 345 20.69 9.82 -7.02
CA PHE A 345 21.42 11.03 -7.35
C PHE A 345 22.78 10.67 -7.94
N VAL A 346 22.76 10.07 -9.12
CA VAL A 346 23.93 9.55 -9.83
C VAL A 346 23.88 10.00 -11.29
N LYS A 347 25.04 10.11 -11.91
CA LYS A 347 25.19 10.62 -13.28
C LYS A 347 24.40 9.82 -14.32
N HIS A 348 24.34 8.50 -14.15
CA HIS A 348 23.70 7.57 -15.10
C HIS A 348 22.74 6.62 -14.38
N PRO A 349 21.58 7.08 -13.88
CA PRO A 349 20.71 6.27 -13.02
C PRO A 349 20.16 5.02 -13.73
N MET A 350 19.98 5.04 -15.05
CA MET A 350 19.49 3.89 -15.83
C MET A 350 20.43 2.66 -15.79
N GLU A 351 21.72 2.86 -15.53
CA GLU A 351 22.69 1.76 -15.46
C GLU A 351 22.49 0.87 -14.22
N TYR A 352 21.81 1.40 -13.19
CA TYR A 352 21.55 0.70 -11.94
C TYR A 352 20.23 -0.08 -11.92
N LEU A 353 19.32 0.14 -12.89
CA LEU A 353 18.02 -0.54 -12.94
C LEU A 353 18.13 -2.08 -12.93
N ALA A 354 19.13 -2.63 -13.59
CA ALA A 354 19.32 -4.08 -13.64
C ALA A 354 19.96 -4.67 -12.37
N GLN A 355 20.41 -3.82 -11.45
CA GLN A 355 21.14 -4.22 -10.25
C GLN A 355 20.29 -4.05 -8.98
N ILE A 356 19.26 -3.20 -9.05
CA ILE A 356 18.37 -2.91 -7.91
C ILE A 356 17.07 -3.67 -8.11
N HIS A 357 16.79 -4.62 -7.21
CA HIS A 357 15.65 -5.55 -7.32
C HIS A 357 14.58 -5.34 -6.25
N HIS A 358 14.95 -4.77 -5.11
CA HIS A 358 14.11 -4.85 -3.90
C HIS A 358 13.62 -3.52 -3.33
N ALA A 359 13.90 -2.38 -3.96
CA ALA A 359 13.33 -1.10 -3.56
C ALA A 359 11.82 -1.06 -3.83
N GLY A 360 11.06 -0.39 -2.97
CA GLY A 360 9.63 -0.19 -3.17
C GLY A 360 9.34 0.73 -4.37
N VAL A 361 10.02 1.88 -4.44
CA VAL A 361 10.00 2.82 -5.58
C VAL A 361 11.41 3.36 -5.84
N LEU A 362 11.72 3.59 -7.12
CA LEU A 362 12.95 4.18 -7.58
C LEU A 362 12.68 5.58 -8.15
N TYR A 363 13.30 6.60 -7.55
CA TYR A 363 13.34 7.97 -8.09
C TYR A 363 14.69 8.18 -8.79
N MET A 364 14.65 8.53 -10.08
CA MET A 364 15.81 8.42 -10.95
C MET A 364 16.27 9.80 -11.41
N GLY A 365 17.41 10.26 -10.86
CA GLY A 365 18.08 11.50 -11.24
C GLY A 365 17.53 12.74 -10.53
N ASP A 366 18.22 13.84 -10.75
CA ASP A 366 18.07 15.12 -10.03
C ASP A 366 16.67 15.75 -10.06
N TYR A 367 15.88 15.43 -11.08
CA TYR A 367 14.55 16.02 -11.29
C TYR A 367 13.39 15.07 -10.94
N SER A 368 13.67 14.05 -10.14
CA SER A 368 12.67 13.09 -9.66
C SER A 368 12.58 13.11 -8.13
N PRO A 369 12.15 14.23 -7.52
CA PRO A 369 12.06 14.32 -6.07
C PRO A 369 10.99 13.36 -5.53
N ALA A 370 11.31 12.65 -4.44
CA ALA A 370 10.41 11.68 -3.83
C ALA A 370 9.08 12.32 -3.37
N GLY A 371 9.09 13.59 -2.99
CA GLY A 371 7.88 14.34 -2.63
C GLY A 371 6.82 14.42 -3.73
N MET A 372 7.19 14.24 -5.01
CA MET A 372 6.20 14.24 -6.11
C MET A 372 5.17 13.11 -5.96
N GLU A 373 5.51 12.00 -5.31
CA GLU A 373 4.59 10.90 -5.09
C GLU A 373 3.34 11.32 -4.30
N ASN A 374 3.50 12.21 -3.36
CA ASN A 374 2.40 12.69 -2.54
C ASN A 374 1.48 13.68 -3.26
N TYR A 375 1.77 14.05 -4.51
CA TYR A 375 1.00 15.04 -5.26
C TYR A 375 0.71 14.61 -6.69
N PHE A 376 1.74 14.30 -7.47
CA PHE A 376 1.64 14.14 -8.92
C PHE A 376 2.29 12.88 -9.49
N ALA A 377 2.95 12.05 -8.67
CA ALA A 377 3.42 10.77 -9.15
C ALA A 377 2.23 9.86 -9.45
N SER A 378 2.42 8.99 -10.40
CA SER A 378 1.39 8.07 -10.85
C SER A 378 1.50 6.71 -10.18
N SER A 379 2.64 6.38 -9.57
CA SER A 379 2.84 5.14 -8.83
C SER A 379 2.10 5.15 -7.48
N SER A 380 1.88 3.98 -6.88
CA SER A 380 1.24 3.89 -5.57
C SER A 380 2.14 4.42 -4.45
N ASN A 381 1.58 5.15 -3.49
CA ASN A 381 2.24 5.45 -2.22
C ASN A 381 2.01 4.36 -1.16
N LEU A 382 1.13 3.40 -1.46
CA LEU A 382 0.96 2.17 -0.68
C LEU A 382 2.03 1.16 -1.11
N ILE A 383 3.19 1.28 -0.50
CA ILE A 383 4.42 0.61 -0.88
C ILE A 383 4.89 -0.23 0.31
N PRO A 384 5.37 -1.47 0.07
CA PRO A 384 6.00 -2.26 1.13
C PRO A 384 7.27 -1.57 1.64
N THR A 385 7.62 -1.79 2.90
CA THR A 385 8.84 -1.24 3.50
C THR A 385 9.75 -2.36 3.99
N GLY A 386 11.04 -2.05 4.13
CA GLY A 386 12.03 -2.96 4.65
C GLY A 386 12.05 -4.29 3.89
N LYS A 387 12.29 -5.37 4.57
CA LYS A 387 12.40 -6.71 3.94
C LYS A 387 11.14 -7.17 3.19
N CYS A 388 9.99 -6.53 3.40
CA CYS A 388 8.77 -6.84 2.67
C CYS A 388 8.90 -6.49 1.18
N CYS A 389 9.73 -5.52 0.78
CA CYS A 389 10.02 -5.19 -0.62
C CYS A 389 10.62 -6.37 -1.42
N ARG A 390 11.13 -7.41 -0.74
CA ARG A 390 11.68 -8.60 -1.39
C ARG A 390 10.62 -9.54 -1.98
N TYR A 391 9.37 -9.45 -1.55
CA TYR A 391 8.30 -10.36 -1.96
C TYR A 391 6.93 -9.69 -2.17
N SER A 392 6.79 -8.43 -1.81
CA SER A 392 5.56 -7.66 -1.94
C SER A 392 5.80 -6.47 -2.88
N SER A 393 4.83 -6.19 -3.73
CA SER A 393 4.81 -5.03 -4.61
C SER A 393 3.98 -3.89 -4.00
N PRO A 394 4.06 -2.66 -4.49
CA PRO A 394 3.06 -1.63 -4.24
C PRO A 394 1.65 -2.13 -4.53
N LEU A 395 0.63 -1.47 -3.98
CA LEU A 395 -0.75 -1.77 -4.32
C LEU A 395 -1.01 -1.43 -5.79
N ASP A 396 -1.55 -2.38 -6.54
CA ASP A 396 -1.76 -2.28 -7.98
C ASP A 396 -3.10 -2.87 -8.43
N VAL A 397 -3.40 -2.81 -9.75
CA VAL A 397 -4.64 -3.35 -10.34
C VAL A 397 -4.74 -4.87 -10.13
N TYR A 398 -3.62 -5.59 -10.12
CA TYR A 398 -3.60 -7.04 -9.95
C TYR A 398 -4.07 -7.49 -8.57
N ASP A 399 -3.90 -6.63 -7.56
CA ASP A 399 -4.38 -6.89 -6.20
C ASP A 399 -5.90 -7.03 -6.11
N PHE A 400 -6.63 -6.49 -7.08
CA PHE A 400 -8.10 -6.48 -7.14
C PHE A 400 -8.67 -7.51 -8.13
N LEU A 401 -7.79 -8.35 -8.72
CA LEU A 401 -8.19 -9.33 -9.73
C LEU A 401 -7.99 -10.76 -9.22
N LYS A 402 -8.95 -11.62 -9.59
CA LYS A 402 -8.91 -13.06 -9.36
C LYS A 402 -8.80 -13.79 -10.69
N LYS A 403 -7.86 -14.75 -10.77
CA LYS A 403 -7.65 -15.61 -11.95
C LYS A 403 -8.36 -16.94 -11.76
N THR A 404 -9.15 -17.35 -12.74
CA THR A 404 -9.76 -18.68 -12.79
C THR A 404 -9.23 -19.41 -14.02
N SER A 405 -8.59 -20.56 -13.81
CA SER A 405 -8.15 -21.41 -14.92
C SER A 405 -9.36 -22.07 -15.60
N ILE A 406 -9.38 -22.01 -16.92
CA ILE A 406 -10.42 -22.63 -17.74
C ILE A 406 -9.79 -23.75 -18.54
N VAL A 407 -10.42 -24.90 -18.47
CA VAL A 407 -10.03 -26.10 -19.21
C VAL A 407 -11.29 -26.66 -19.88
N TYR A 408 -11.25 -26.74 -21.19
CA TYR A 408 -12.29 -27.39 -21.99
C TYR A 408 -11.64 -28.42 -22.91
N TYR A 409 -11.98 -29.67 -22.72
CA TYR A 409 -11.48 -30.78 -23.56
C TYR A 409 -12.60 -31.37 -24.41
N THR A 410 -12.29 -31.67 -25.65
CA THR A 410 -13.14 -32.42 -26.57
C THR A 410 -12.97 -33.94 -26.37
N LYS A 411 -13.92 -34.72 -26.89
CA LYS A 411 -13.78 -36.20 -26.93
C LYS A 411 -12.48 -36.61 -27.62
N ARG A 412 -12.13 -35.95 -28.74
CA ARG A 412 -10.92 -36.16 -29.50
C ARG A 412 -9.66 -36.01 -28.66
N GLN A 413 -9.58 -34.96 -27.82
CA GLN A 413 -8.46 -34.76 -26.91
C GLN A 413 -8.42 -35.84 -25.84
N VAL A 414 -9.57 -36.23 -25.28
CA VAL A 414 -9.63 -37.32 -24.30
C VAL A 414 -9.17 -38.65 -24.90
N GLU A 415 -9.56 -38.96 -26.14
CA GLU A 415 -9.08 -40.14 -26.87
C GLU A 415 -7.56 -40.12 -27.05
N HIS A 416 -7.01 -38.95 -27.44
CA HIS A 416 -5.58 -38.79 -27.68
C HIS A 416 -4.72 -39.05 -26.43
N VAL A 417 -5.16 -38.55 -25.26
CA VAL A 417 -4.36 -38.63 -24.01
C VAL A 417 -4.68 -39.83 -23.12
N SER A 418 -5.76 -40.57 -23.41
CA SER A 418 -6.32 -41.60 -22.52
C SER A 418 -5.30 -42.67 -22.13
N ASN A 419 -4.46 -43.14 -23.06
CA ASN A 419 -3.47 -44.18 -22.80
C ASN A 419 -2.38 -43.66 -21.83
N MET A 420 -1.93 -42.43 -22.00
CA MET A 420 -0.94 -41.81 -21.13
C MET A 420 -1.50 -41.61 -19.71
N ILE A 421 -2.73 -41.11 -19.60
CA ILE A 421 -3.37 -40.90 -18.30
C ILE A 421 -3.65 -42.21 -17.59
N ASN A 422 -4.11 -43.25 -18.31
CA ASN A 422 -4.33 -44.56 -17.73
C ASN A 422 -3.02 -45.13 -17.15
N MET A 423 -1.90 -45.01 -17.89
CA MET A 423 -0.58 -45.48 -17.41
C MET A 423 -0.12 -44.71 -16.15
N LEU A 424 -0.31 -43.38 -16.09
CA LEU A 424 0.02 -42.57 -14.92
C LEU A 424 -0.86 -42.92 -13.75
N ALA A 425 -2.17 -42.97 -13.95
CA ALA A 425 -3.15 -43.31 -12.91
C ALA A 425 -2.95 -44.73 -12.32
N ASP A 426 -2.53 -45.70 -13.15
CA ASP A 426 -2.19 -47.05 -12.66
C ASP A 426 -0.94 -47.02 -11.78
N LYS A 427 0.09 -46.26 -12.12
CA LYS A 427 1.30 -46.11 -11.30
C LYS A 427 1.03 -45.41 -9.98
N ASP A 428 0.13 -44.43 -9.99
CA ASP A 428 -0.27 -43.68 -8.80
C ASP A 428 -1.31 -44.38 -7.94
N ASN A 429 -1.75 -45.58 -8.34
CA ASN A 429 -2.83 -46.35 -7.68
C ASN A 429 -4.14 -45.55 -7.59
N LEU A 430 -4.53 -44.87 -8.65
CA LEU A 430 -5.74 -44.03 -8.74
C LEU A 430 -6.77 -44.62 -9.73
N PRO A 431 -7.46 -45.76 -9.37
CA PRO A 431 -8.35 -46.48 -10.30
C PRO A 431 -9.54 -45.65 -10.76
N PHE A 432 -10.05 -44.75 -9.92
CA PHE A 432 -11.18 -43.88 -10.29
C PHE A 432 -10.77 -42.77 -11.26
N HIS A 433 -9.53 -42.29 -11.26
CA HIS A 433 -9.02 -41.38 -12.29
C HIS A 433 -9.07 -42.10 -13.65
N ARG A 434 -8.55 -43.31 -13.74
CA ARG A 434 -8.62 -44.13 -14.94
C ARG A 434 -10.07 -44.38 -15.40
N GLU A 435 -10.98 -44.77 -14.51
CA GLU A 435 -12.37 -45.03 -14.85
C GLU A 435 -13.06 -43.74 -15.35
N SER A 436 -12.73 -42.58 -14.78
CA SER A 436 -13.25 -41.30 -15.24
C SER A 436 -12.98 -41.03 -16.73
N PHE A 437 -11.80 -41.42 -17.24
CA PHE A 437 -11.50 -41.29 -18.68
C PHE A 437 -12.18 -42.38 -19.49
N LYS A 438 -12.17 -43.62 -19.01
CA LYS A 438 -12.75 -44.79 -19.69
C LYS A 438 -14.24 -44.64 -19.98
N VAL A 439 -15.02 -44.10 -19.04
CA VAL A 439 -16.46 -43.92 -19.22
C VAL A 439 -16.80 -42.82 -20.25
N ARG A 440 -15.90 -41.88 -20.48
CA ARG A 440 -16.05 -40.83 -21.51
C ARG A 440 -15.73 -41.27 -22.93
N LEU A 441 -15.13 -42.44 -23.06
CA LEU A 441 -14.76 -43.05 -24.34
C LEU A 441 -15.72 -44.15 -24.78
N LYS A 442 -16.67 -44.53 -23.92
CA LYS A 442 -17.79 -45.40 -24.28
C LYS A 442 -18.83 -44.58 -25.07
#